data_9ce77a1a06552a02932c8336abc6b57b
#
_entry.id   9ce77a1a06552a02932c8336abc6b57b
#
_cell.length_a   1.000
_cell.length_b   1.000
_cell.length_c   1.000
_cell.angle_alpha   90.00
_cell.angle_beta   90.00
_cell.angle_gamma   90.00
#
_symmetry.space_group_name_H-M   'P 1'
#
loop_
_entity.id
_entity.type
_entity.pdbx_description
1 polymer ?
#
loop_
_entity_poly.entity_id
_entity_poly.type
_entity_poly.pdbx_seq_one_letter_code
_entity_poly.pdbx_strand_id
1 'polypeptide(L)'
;MALSADGLSDKSLLIVEDDAPFRQRLSRAMEPRGFLVTTAETIDEAITFSRKTPPAFAVVDLRLGQSGNGLDVVEVLHQARPDARVIMLTGYGNIATAVAAVKHGAVDYLSKPADADDVANALLARADAKPAPPENPMSADRVRWEHIQRVYELCGQNVSETARRLNMHRRTLQRILAKRSPK
;
A
#
# COMPACT_ATOMS: atom_id res chain seq x y z
N MET A 1 10.19 9.50 17.91
CA MET A 1 10.69 8.27 18.56
C MET A 1 9.94 7.11 17.91
N ALA A 2 10.63 6.27 17.13
CA ALA A 2 9.99 5.16 16.43
C ALA A 2 9.44 4.14 17.43
N LEU A 3 8.22 3.65 17.20
CA LEU A 3 7.66 2.56 17.97
C LEU A 3 8.37 1.25 17.61
N SER A 4 8.58 0.39 18.62
CA SER A 4 9.20 -0.92 18.45
C SER A 4 8.24 -2.02 18.88
N ALA A 5 8.37 -3.19 18.25
CA ALA A 5 7.60 -4.39 18.58
C ALA A 5 8.13 -5.14 19.82
N ASP A 6 9.13 -4.62 20.53
CA ASP A 6 9.85 -5.36 21.57
C ASP A 6 8.99 -5.88 22.73
N GLY A 7 7.85 -5.25 23.00
CA GLY A 7 6.91 -5.68 24.05
C GLY A 7 5.81 -6.65 23.60
N LEU A 8 5.77 -7.03 22.32
CA LEU A 8 4.71 -7.87 21.78
C LEU A 8 5.04 -9.36 21.92
N SER A 9 4.01 -10.18 22.17
CA SER A 9 4.14 -11.64 22.27
C SER A 9 4.36 -12.31 20.91
N ASP A 10 3.77 -11.77 19.84
CA ASP A 10 3.95 -12.22 18.46
C ASP A 10 4.41 -11.04 17.60
N LYS A 11 5.54 -11.20 16.93
CA LYS A 11 6.22 -10.18 16.13
C LYS A 11 6.27 -10.53 14.66
N SER A 12 5.53 -11.56 14.25
CA SER A 12 5.52 -12.03 12.86
C SER A 12 4.92 -10.97 11.94
N LEU A 13 5.66 -10.59 10.89
CA LEU A 13 5.29 -9.59 9.90
C LEU A 13 5.43 -10.18 8.49
N LEU A 14 4.35 -10.16 7.73
CA LEU A 14 4.36 -10.47 6.29
C LEU A 14 4.41 -9.17 5.49
N ILE A 15 5.38 -9.06 4.58
CA ILE A 15 5.46 -7.96 3.60
C ILE A 15 5.18 -8.53 2.21
N VAL A 16 4.10 -8.04 1.58
CA VAL A 16 3.68 -8.46 0.24
C VAL A 16 3.85 -7.30 -0.72
N GLU A 17 4.82 -7.42 -1.63
CA GLU A 17 5.27 -6.35 -2.51
C GLU A 17 6.01 -6.94 -3.72
N ASP A 18 5.66 -6.55 -4.94
CA ASP A 18 6.32 -7.04 -6.17
C ASP A 18 7.61 -6.27 -6.50
N ASP A 19 7.74 -5.01 -6.08
CA ASP A 19 8.98 -4.24 -6.20
C ASP A 19 10.06 -4.78 -5.25
N ALA A 20 10.99 -5.58 -5.78
CA ALA A 20 12.04 -6.22 -4.99
C ALA A 20 12.94 -5.20 -4.23
N PRO A 21 13.39 -4.09 -4.82
CA PRO A 21 14.13 -3.05 -4.10
C PRO A 21 13.37 -2.46 -2.92
N PHE A 22 12.08 -2.15 -3.09
CA PHE A 22 11.26 -1.61 -2.00
C PHE A 22 11.01 -2.67 -0.92
N ARG A 23 10.62 -3.89 -1.31
CA ARG A 23 10.41 -5.04 -0.41
C ARG A 23 11.62 -5.29 0.49
N GLN A 24 12.82 -5.36 -0.10
CA GLN A 24 14.06 -5.59 0.65
C GLN A 24 14.40 -4.42 1.59
N ARG A 25 14.23 -3.18 1.14
CA ARG A 25 14.48 -2.00 1.96
C ARG A 25 13.54 -1.97 3.16
N LEU A 26 12.26 -2.23 2.96
CA LEU A 26 11.28 -2.25 4.04
C LEU A 26 11.56 -3.39 5.02
N SER A 27 11.84 -4.61 4.53
CA SER A 27 12.19 -5.75 5.37
C SER A 27 13.38 -5.43 6.29
N ARG A 28 14.50 -4.97 5.72
CA ARG A 28 15.69 -4.58 6.49
C ARG A 28 15.42 -3.45 7.50
N ALA A 29 14.47 -2.60 7.23
CA ALA A 29 14.13 -1.51 8.14
C ALA A 29 13.19 -1.97 9.28
N MET A 30 12.38 -3.02 9.07
CA MET A 30 11.45 -3.53 10.09
C MET A 30 12.13 -4.50 11.07
N GLU A 31 13.16 -5.24 10.64
CA GLU A 31 13.91 -6.18 11.50
C GLU A 31 14.51 -5.50 12.76
N PRO A 32 15.23 -4.36 12.65
CA PRO A 32 15.74 -3.66 13.83
C PRO A 32 14.65 -3.10 14.74
N ARG A 33 13.42 -2.98 14.23
CA ARG A 33 12.25 -2.58 15.03
C ARG A 33 11.58 -3.75 15.74
N GLY A 34 12.22 -4.92 15.72
CA GLY A 34 11.83 -6.11 16.46
C GLY A 34 10.84 -7.02 15.72
N PHE A 35 10.53 -6.78 14.46
CA PHE A 35 9.66 -7.67 13.69
C PHE A 35 10.40 -8.88 13.13
N LEU A 36 9.72 -10.03 13.13
CA LEU A 36 10.15 -11.25 12.43
C LEU A 36 9.56 -11.23 11.01
N VAL A 37 10.36 -10.77 10.06
CA VAL A 37 9.87 -10.46 8.71
C VAL A 37 9.90 -11.67 7.80
N THR A 38 8.77 -11.95 7.15
CA THR A 38 8.64 -12.83 5.98
C THR A 38 8.17 -11.99 4.80
N THR A 39 8.65 -12.30 3.60
CA THR A 39 8.29 -11.55 2.39
C THR A 39 7.63 -12.45 1.37
N ALA A 40 6.68 -11.91 0.62
CA ALA A 40 6.06 -12.53 -0.54
C ALA A 40 6.11 -11.54 -1.73
N GLU A 41 6.35 -12.08 -2.91
CA GLU A 41 6.43 -11.31 -4.15
C GLU A 41 5.10 -11.32 -4.90
N THR A 42 4.32 -12.38 -4.70
CA THR A 42 3.06 -12.62 -5.39
C THR A 42 1.92 -12.81 -4.41
N ILE A 43 0.68 -12.64 -4.93
CA ILE A 43 -0.54 -12.92 -4.17
C ILE A 43 -0.61 -14.39 -3.76
N ASP A 44 -0.27 -15.32 -4.66
CA ASP A 44 -0.36 -16.75 -4.40
C ASP A 44 0.58 -17.19 -3.26
N GLU A 45 1.81 -16.65 -3.25
CA GLU A 45 2.76 -16.86 -2.15
C GLU A 45 2.20 -16.31 -0.84
N ALA A 46 1.68 -15.08 -0.86
CA ALA A 46 1.13 -14.42 0.31
C ALA A 46 -0.08 -15.18 0.88
N ILE A 47 -1.00 -15.63 0.03
CA ILE A 47 -2.17 -16.43 0.43
C ILE A 47 -1.75 -17.78 1.00
N THR A 48 -0.81 -18.46 0.34
CA THR A 48 -0.28 -19.75 0.81
C THR A 48 0.35 -19.61 2.19
N PHE A 49 1.18 -18.58 2.38
CA PHE A 49 1.80 -18.29 3.67
C PHE A 49 0.74 -17.94 4.74
N SER A 50 -0.19 -17.05 4.42
CA SER A 50 -1.24 -16.59 5.34
C SER A 50 -2.12 -17.73 5.85
N ARG A 51 -2.40 -18.75 5.01
CA ARG A 51 -3.15 -19.93 5.42
C ARG A 51 -2.34 -20.89 6.29
N LYS A 52 -1.05 -21.04 6.01
CA LYS A 52 -0.19 -22.00 6.72
C LYS A 52 0.30 -21.47 8.06
N THR A 53 0.68 -20.20 8.10
CA THR A 53 1.30 -19.55 9.27
C THR A 53 0.82 -18.09 9.33
N PRO A 54 -0.43 -17.85 9.78
CA PRO A 54 -1.02 -16.51 9.77
C PRO A 54 -0.20 -15.54 10.63
N PRO A 55 0.39 -14.48 10.07
CA PRO A 55 1.20 -13.52 10.81
C PRO A 55 0.34 -12.58 11.66
N ALA A 56 0.95 -12.02 12.72
CA ALA A 56 0.29 -11.01 13.56
C ALA A 56 0.16 -9.65 12.85
N PHE A 57 1.10 -9.36 11.95
CA PHE A 57 1.18 -8.11 11.22
C PHE A 57 1.36 -8.37 9.73
N ALA A 58 0.76 -7.53 8.89
CA ALA A 58 1.02 -7.58 7.46
C ALA A 58 1.06 -6.18 6.83
N VAL A 59 1.93 -6.03 5.85
CA VAL A 59 1.99 -4.89 4.96
C VAL A 59 1.79 -5.40 3.54
N VAL A 60 0.72 -4.96 2.88
CA VAL A 60 0.31 -5.49 1.59
C VAL A 60 0.20 -4.37 0.58
N ASP A 61 0.94 -4.47 -0.54
CA ASP A 61 0.68 -3.57 -1.66
C ASP A 61 -0.69 -3.87 -2.26
N LEU A 62 -1.42 -2.82 -2.55
CA LEU A 62 -2.70 -2.92 -3.23
C LEU A 62 -2.57 -3.53 -4.61
N ARG A 63 -1.51 -3.19 -5.33
CA ARG A 63 -1.24 -3.64 -6.70
C ARG A 63 -0.03 -4.55 -6.73
N LEU A 64 -0.25 -5.81 -6.98
CA LEU A 64 0.77 -6.83 -7.10
C LEU A 64 0.80 -7.35 -8.54
N GLY A 65 1.75 -6.86 -9.32
CA GLY A 65 1.89 -7.23 -10.74
C GLY A 65 0.72 -6.78 -11.62
N GLN A 66 0.57 -7.41 -12.78
CA GLN A 66 -0.44 -7.02 -13.78
C GLN A 66 -1.86 -7.54 -13.48
N SER A 67 -2.03 -8.53 -12.62
CA SER A 67 -3.30 -9.26 -12.42
C SER A 67 -3.72 -9.43 -10.97
N GLY A 68 -3.01 -8.82 -10.02
CA GLY A 68 -3.24 -9.08 -8.61
C GLY A 68 -3.78 -7.88 -7.82
N ASN A 69 -4.73 -8.17 -6.93
CA ASN A 69 -5.28 -7.21 -5.99
C ASN A 69 -4.94 -7.63 -4.56
N GLY A 70 -4.15 -6.81 -3.86
CA GLY A 70 -3.77 -7.07 -2.46
C GLY A 70 -4.94 -7.23 -1.50
N LEU A 71 -6.16 -6.79 -1.86
CA LEU A 71 -7.36 -7.00 -1.05
C LEU A 71 -7.67 -8.50 -0.83
N ASP A 72 -7.37 -9.36 -1.81
CA ASP A 72 -7.59 -10.81 -1.69
C ASP A 72 -6.72 -11.41 -0.57
N VAL A 73 -5.49 -10.90 -0.43
CA VAL A 73 -4.58 -11.30 0.66
C VAL A 73 -5.11 -10.83 2.01
N VAL A 74 -5.62 -9.61 2.09
CA VAL A 74 -6.20 -9.05 3.33
C VAL A 74 -7.38 -9.90 3.78
N GLU A 75 -8.28 -10.26 2.86
CA GLU A 75 -9.46 -11.08 3.17
C GLU A 75 -9.06 -12.46 3.69
N VAL A 76 -8.15 -13.15 3.01
CA VAL A 76 -7.65 -14.47 3.44
C VAL A 76 -6.98 -14.39 4.80
N LEU A 77 -6.16 -13.35 5.03
CA LEU A 77 -5.47 -13.17 6.29
C LEU A 77 -6.47 -12.87 7.42
N HIS A 78 -7.45 -12.01 7.18
CA HIS A 78 -8.48 -11.71 8.18
C HIS A 78 -9.33 -12.94 8.55
N GLN A 79 -9.62 -13.82 7.59
CA GLN A 79 -10.30 -15.10 7.85
C GLN A 79 -9.43 -16.07 8.67
N ALA A 80 -8.12 -16.13 8.36
CA ALA A 80 -7.19 -17.04 9.04
C ALA A 80 -6.79 -16.53 10.44
N ARG A 81 -6.70 -15.21 10.60
CA ARG A 81 -6.33 -14.55 11.86
C ARG A 81 -7.06 -13.20 11.99
N PRO A 82 -8.25 -13.16 12.63
CA PRO A 82 -9.06 -11.95 12.75
C PRO A 82 -8.41 -10.80 13.52
N ASP A 83 -7.46 -11.09 14.39
CA ASP A 83 -6.68 -10.12 15.18
C ASP A 83 -5.42 -9.61 14.46
N ALA A 84 -5.12 -10.13 13.26
CA ALA A 84 -3.99 -9.66 12.47
C ALA A 84 -4.15 -8.19 12.09
N ARG A 85 -3.07 -7.43 12.27
CA ARG A 85 -3.05 -6.00 11.91
C ARG A 85 -2.48 -5.83 10.51
N VAL A 86 -3.34 -5.49 9.58
CA VAL A 86 -2.98 -5.37 8.17
C VAL A 86 -2.99 -3.93 7.73
N ILE A 87 -1.90 -3.48 7.12
CA ILE A 87 -1.78 -2.16 6.49
C ILE A 87 -1.67 -2.34 4.98
N MET A 88 -2.47 -1.56 4.27
CA MET A 88 -2.38 -1.49 2.81
C MET A 88 -1.43 -0.38 2.39
N LEU A 89 -0.48 -0.71 1.51
CA LEU A 89 0.31 0.29 0.79
C LEU A 89 -0.26 0.52 -0.60
N THR A 90 -0.17 1.74 -1.09
CA THR A 90 -0.63 2.04 -2.43
C THR A 90 0.08 3.25 -3.03
N GLY A 91 0.46 3.15 -4.28
CA GLY A 91 0.97 4.28 -5.07
C GLY A 91 -0.09 5.31 -5.45
N TYR A 92 -1.37 4.99 -5.23
CA TYR A 92 -2.49 5.81 -5.69
C TYR A 92 -3.55 5.98 -4.61
N GLY A 93 -3.41 7.05 -3.83
CA GLY A 93 -4.34 7.42 -2.77
C GLY A 93 -5.74 7.76 -3.30
N ASN A 94 -6.68 6.81 -3.19
CA ASN A 94 -8.08 7.04 -3.51
C ASN A 94 -8.94 6.64 -2.31
N ILE A 95 -9.83 7.53 -1.89
CA ILE A 95 -10.77 7.31 -0.78
C ILE A 95 -11.56 6.00 -0.97
N ALA A 96 -12.01 5.69 -2.20
CA ALA A 96 -12.76 4.46 -2.46
C ALA A 96 -11.91 3.20 -2.19
N THR A 97 -10.62 3.23 -2.49
CA THR A 97 -9.69 2.12 -2.22
C THR A 97 -9.39 1.98 -0.74
N ALA A 98 -9.18 3.10 -0.03
CA ALA A 98 -9.02 3.10 1.42
C ALA A 98 -10.26 2.52 2.12
N VAL A 99 -11.46 2.93 1.71
CA VAL A 99 -12.74 2.39 2.21
C VAL A 99 -12.87 0.90 1.91
N ALA A 100 -12.47 0.44 0.72
CA ALA A 100 -12.47 -0.98 0.38
C ALA A 100 -11.51 -1.77 1.27
N ALA A 101 -10.27 -1.29 1.46
CA ALA A 101 -9.28 -1.94 2.32
C ALA A 101 -9.80 -2.13 3.76
N VAL A 102 -10.38 -1.07 4.35
CA VAL A 102 -10.97 -1.13 5.69
C VAL A 102 -12.14 -2.13 5.75
N LYS A 103 -13.00 -2.16 4.73
CA LYS A 103 -14.12 -3.14 4.67
C LYS A 103 -13.64 -4.59 4.57
N HIS A 104 -12.47 -4.84 4.00
CA HIS A 104 -11.85 -6.17 3.92
C HIS A 104 -11.00 -6.53 5.15
N GLY A 105 -10.94 -5.66 6.16
CA GLY A 105 -10.26 -5.92 7.43
C GLY A 105 -8.88 -5.29 7.59
N ALA A 106 -8.45 -4.43 6.69
CA ALA A 106 -7.24 -3.62 6.90
C ALA A 106 -7.46 -2.62 8.04
N VAL A 107 -6.45 -2.48 8.90
CA VAL A 107 -6.49 -1.55 10.05
C VAL A 107 -6.22 -0.13 9.59
N ASP A 108 -5.35 0.03 8.59
CA ASP A 108 -4.96 1.33 8.07
C ASP A 108 -4.49 1.23 6.61
N TYR A 109 -4.23 2.38 6.03
CA TYR A 109 -3.89 2.57 4.64
C TYR A 109 -2.85 3.69 4.51
N LEU A 110 -1.73 3.42 3.87
CA LEU A 110 -0.65 4.36 3.65
C LEU A 110 -0.39 4.59 2.17
N SER A 111 -0.22 5.84 1.78
CA SER A 111 0.20 6.19 0.42
C SER A 111 1.71 6.06 0.25
N LYS A 112 2.16 5.43 -0.84
CA LYS A 112 3.57 5.45 -1.23
C LYS A 112 3.95 6.87 -1.74
N PRO A 113 5.11 7.42 -1.41
CA PRO A 113 6.17 6.79 -0.64
C PRO A 113 5.87 6.81 0.86
N ALA A 114 5.82 5.64 1.50
CA ALA A 114 5.76 5.47 2.93
C ALA A 114 7.16 5.09 3.44
N ASP A 115 7.58 5.70 4.51
CA ASP A 115 8.81 5.29 5.16
C ASP A 115 8.58 4.19 6.21
N ALA A 116 9.66 3.61 6.73
CA ALA A 116 9.55 2.52 7.68
C ALA A 116 9.01 2.96 9.05
N ASP A 117 9.13 4.24 9.40
CA ASP A 117 8.59 4.77 10.64
C ASP A 117 7.08 4.94 10.52
N ASP A 118 6.58 5.42 9.38
CA ASP A 118 5.16 5.50 9.08
C ASP A 118 4.51 4.12 9.16
N VAL A 119 5.13 3.11 8.54
CA VAL A 119 4.64 1.73 8.54
C VAL A 119 4.65 1.14 9.95
N ALA A 120 5.74 1.29 10.70
CA ALA A 120 5.83 0.79 12.07
C ALA A 120 4.81 1.46 13.00
N ASN A 121 4.66 2.78 12.91
CA ASN A 121 3.70 3.53 13.69
C ASN A 121 2.26 3.07 13.40
N ALA A 122 1.91 2.88 12.13
CA ALA A 122 0.60 2.42 11.73
C ALA A 122 0.34 0.97 12.17
N LEU A 123 1.33 0.05 12.06
CA LEU A 123 1.22 -1.31 12.56
C LEU A 123 1.06 -1.38 14.09
N LEU A 124 1.70 -0.50 14.83
CA LEU A 124 1.73 -0.50 16.30
C LEU A 124 0.73 0.47 16.94
N ALA A 125 0.07 1.32 16.15
CA ALA A 125 -0.94 2.24 16.64
C ALA A 125 -2.04 1.47 17.38
N ARG A 126 -2.50 1.98 18.52
CA ARG A 126 -3.65 1.41 19.23
C ARG A 126 -4.91 1.58 18.38
N ALA A 127 -5.83 0.61 18.43
CA ALA A 127 -7.10 0.65 17.71
C ALA A 127 -7.94 1.92 17.97
N ASP A 128 -7.72 2.56 19.11
CA ASP A 128 -8.43 3.77 19.55
C ASP A 128 -7.69 5.07 19.16
N ALA A 129 -6.51 4.99 18.56
CA ALA A 129 -5.79 6.17 18.13
C ALA A 129 -6.45 6.73 16.85
N LYS A 130 -7.05 7.91 16.95
CA LYS A 130 -7.47 8.64 15.74
C LYS A 130 -6.26 8.82 14.85
N PRO A 131 -6.35 8.46 13.54
CA PRO A 131 -5.27 8.73 12.61
C PRO A 131 -4.96 10.24 12.66
N ALA A 132 -3.71 10.58 12.92
CA ALA A 132 -3.27 11.97 12.80
C ALA A 132 -3.41 12.38 11.32
N PRO A 133 -3.93 13.58 11.04
CA PRO A 133 -3.93 14.06 9.66
C PRO A 133 -2.48 14.09 9.16
N PRO A 134 -2.23 13.73 7.89
CA PRO A 134 -0.89 13.70 7.34
C PRO A 134 -0.23 15.07 7.54
N GLU A 135 0.94 15.11 8.14
CA GLU A 135 1.69 16.35 8.41
C GLU A 135 2.05 17.10 7.13
N ASN A 136 2.14 16.38 6.00
CA ASN A 136 2.37 16.95 4.69
C ASN A 136 1.31 16.46 3.70
N PRO A 137 0.23 17.20 3.46
CA PRO A 137 -0.72 16.87 2.42
C PRO A 137 -0.02 16.87 1.05
N MET A 138 -0.36 15.90 0.21
CA MET A 138 0.16 15.85 -1.17
C MET A 138 -0.09 17.17 -1.89
N SER A 139 0.89 17.65 -2.64
CA SER A 139 0.71 18.85 -3.45
C SER A 139 -0.42 18.65 -4.47
N ALA A 140 -1.17 19.72 -4.78
CA ALA A 140 -2.25 19.66 -5.76
C ALA A 140 -1.79 19.14 -7.12
N ASP A 141 -0.54 19.46 -7.51
CA ASP A 141 0.07 18.98 -8.75
C ASP A 141 0.32 17.47 -8.73
N ARG A 142 0.71 16.92 -7.59
CA ARG A 142 0.91 15.49 -7.41
C ARG A 142 -0.42 14.74 -7.48
N VAL A 143 -1.45 15.21 -6.78
CA VAL A 143 -2.82 14.64 -6.82
C VAL A 143 -3.35 14.64 -8.26
N ARG A 144 -3.16 15.76 -8.97
CA ARG A 144 -3.56 15.90 -10.37
C ARG A 144 -2.80 14.93 -11.28
N TRP A 145 -1.49 14.80 -11.09
CA TRP A 145 -0.66 13.89 -11.87
C TRP A 145 -1.08 12.44 -11.66
N GLU A 146 -1.27 12.02 -10.42
CA GLU A 146 -1.72 10.68 -10.06
C GLU A 146 -3.10 10.35 -10.66
N HIS A 147 -4.04 11.30 -10.59
CA HIS A 147 -5.36 11.15 -11.22
C HIS A 147 -5.25 10.93 -12.74
N ILE A 148 -4.38 11.69 -13.41
CA ILE A 148 -4.14 11.56 -14.85
C ILE A 148 -3.54 10.19 -15.18
N GLN A 149 -2.54 9.72 -14.44
CA GLN A 149 -1.93 8.40 -14.63
C GLN A 149 -2.96 7.28 -14.48
N ARG A 150 -3.79 7.36 -13.47
CA ARG A 150 -4.85 6.39 -13.24
C ARG A 150 -5.84 6.30 -14.41
N VAL A 151 -6.34 7.45 -14.90
CA VAL A 151 -7.26 7.45 -16.03
C VAL A 151 -6.56 6.94 -17.30
N TYR A 152 -5.28 7.23 -17.47
CA TYR A 152 -4.47 6.72 -18.58
C TYR A 152 -4.37 5.19 -18.56
N GLU A 153 -4.14 4.59 -17.41
CA GLU A 153 -4.15 3.13 -17.24
C GLU A 153 -5.53 2.51 -17.48
N LEU A 154 -6.60 3.10 -16.90
CA LEU A 154 -7.98 2.66 -17.12
C LEU A 154 -8.40 2.71 -18.59
N CYS A 155 -7.76 3.55 -19.38
CA CYS A 155 -7.95 3.64 -20.83
C CYS A 155 -7.00 2.74 -21.62
N GLY A 156 -6.35 1.76 -20.98
CA GLY A 156 -5.38 0.87 -21.64
C GLY A 156 -4.21 1.62 -22.25
N GLN A 157 -3.74 2.66 -21.59
CA GLN A 157 -2.65 3.56 -22.04
C GLN A 157 -2.95 4.32 -23.35
N ASN A 158 -4.21 4.46 -23.70
CA ASN A 158 -4.64 5.18 -24.90
C ASN A 158 -4.74 6.69 -24.60
N VAL A 159 -3.76 7.46 -25.09
CA VAL A 159 -3.67 8.91 -24.89
C VAL A 159 -4.92 9.65 -25.39
N SER A 160 -5.48 9.27 -26.50
CA SER A 160 -6.64 9.96 -27.09
C SER A 160 -7.91 9.74 -26.27
N GLU A 161 -8.13 8.51 -25.81
CA GLU A 161 -9.26 8.16 -24.94
C GLU A 161 -9.11 8.82 -23.57
N THR A 162 -7.92 8.80 -23.00
CA THR A 162 -7.61 9.46 -21.71
C THR A 162 -7.85 10.96 -21.79
N ALA A 163 -7.37 11.61 -22.87
CA ALA A 163 -7.57 13.05 -23.06
C ALA A 163 -9.06 13.41 -23.13
N ARG A 164 -9.86 12.57 -23.81
CA ARG A 164 -11.32 12.73 -23.91
C ARG A 164 -11.99 12.61 -22.53
N ARG A 165 -11.65 11.55 -21.76
CA ARG A 165 -12.22 11.32 -20.43
C ARG A 165 -11.84 12.40 -19.42
N LEU A 166 -10.64 12.95 -19.52
CA LEU A 166 -10.16 14.02 -18.64
C LEU A 166 -10.54 15.43 -19.14
N ASN A 167 -11.25 15.54 -20.26
CA ASN A 167 -11.55 16.80 -20.93
C ASN A 167 -10.32 17.68 -21.13
N MET A 168 -9.22 17.07 -21.60
CA MET A 168 -7.93 17.70 -21.80
C MET A 168 -7.51 17.64 -23.27
N HIS A 169 -6.73 18.63 -23.71
CA HIS A 169 -6.08 18.55 -25.01
C HIS A 169 -5.01 17.43 -25.02
N ARG A 170 -5.01 16.60 -26.08
CA ARG A 170 -4.04 15.50 -26.25
C ARG A 170 -2.58 15.93 -26.04
N ARG A 171 -2.19 17.09 -26.60
CA ARG A 171 -0.83 17.64 -26.42
C ARG A 171 -0.50 17.93 -24.95
N THR A 172 -1.45 18.47 -24.20
CA THR A 172 -1.29 18.75 -22.77
C THR A 172 -1.10 17.46 -21.98
N LEU A 173 -1.90 16.44 -22.28
CA LEU A 173 -1.76 15.13 -21.66
C LEU A 173 -0.40 14.48 -21.96
N GLN A 174 0.02 14.46 -23.22
CA GLN A 174 1.34 13.91 -23.61
C GLN A 174 2.50 14.60 -22.86
N ARG A 175 2.44 15.93 -22.69
CA ARG A 175 3.45 16.67 -21.94
C ARG A 175 3.46 16.33 -20.46
N ILE A 176 2.29 16.01 -19.87
CA ILE A 176 2.20 15.61 -18.47
C ILE A 176 2.72 14.17 -18.30
N LEU A 177 2.32 13.25 -19.17
CA LEU A 177 2.78 11.86 -19.14
C LEU A 177 4.28 11.70 -19.34
N ALA A 178 4.91 12.62 -20.11
CA ALA A 178 6.36 12.64 -20.33
C ALA A 178 7.15 13.19 -19.14
N LYS A 179 6.50 13.86 -18.17
CA LYS A 179 7.16 14.37 -16.97
C LYS A 179 7.22 13.31 -15.89
N ARG A 180 8.32 13.33 -15.11
CA ARG A 180 8.38 12.53 -13.85
C ARG A 180 7.36 13.07 -12.85
N SER A 181 6.95 12.19 -11.91
CA SER A 181 6.08 12.57 -10.81
C SER A 181 6.57 13.86 -10.13
N PRO A 182 5.68 14.82 -9.89
CA PRO A 182 5.99 15.99 -9.04
C PRO A 182 6.38 15.51 -7.63
N LYS A 183 7.31 16.22 -7.00
CA LYS A 183 7.67 15.97 -5.60
C LYS A 183 6.56 16.40 -4.67
#